data_610bb8d4db0fddb1468510d0726b34ae
#
_entry.id   610bb8d4db0fddb1468510d0726b34ae
#
_cell.length_a   1.000
_cell.length_b   1.000
_cell.length_c   1.000
_cell.angle_alpha   90.00
_cell.angle_beta   90.00
_cell.angle_gamma   90.00
#
_symmetry.space_group_name_H-M   'P 1'
#
loop_
_entity.id
_entity.type
_entity.pdbx_description
1 polymer ?
#
loop_
_entity_poly.entity_id
_entity_poly.type
_entity_poly.pdbx_seq_one_letter_code
_entity_poly.pdbx_strand_id
1 'polypeptide(L)'
;MKVTISKLFIFSLLAMAIKSAHSAATLPTGEKIIHGEVSISRGPNSMFISSNTDRNVISWNDFSVAKGNSVVFSGTDATFLNIVKSSNISVIDGNVSSIGNNNIYLINPNGINIGITGSFKANNAILSTSKLSQENVDNFID
;
A
#
# COMPACT_ATOMS: atom_id res chain seq x y z
N MET A 1 40.83 38.11 9.39
CA MET A 1 39.86 38.66 8.45
C MET A 1 39.53 37.77 7.24
N LYS A 2 40.13 36.64 7.13
CA LYS A 2 39.99 35.78 5.93
C LYS A 2 39.28 34.44 6.21
N VAL A 3 38.70 34.27 7.39
CA VAL A 3 38.22 32.97 7.87
C VAL A 3 36.69 32.80 7.71
N THR A 4 35.98 33.86 7.38
CA THR A 4 34.50 33.84 7.34
C THR A 4 33.90 33.20 6.08
N ILE A 5 34.64 33.06 5.01
CA ILE A 5 34.14 32.53 3.73
C ILE A 5 34.11 31.00 3.73
N SER A 6 35.01 30.33 4.45
CA SER A 6 35.08 28.89 4.52
C SER A 6 33.93 28.27 5.36
N LYS A 7 33.40 29.00 6.33
CA LYS A 7 32.26 28.53 7.15
C LYS A 7 30.92 28.51 6.40
N LEU A 8 30.73 29.44 5.48
CA LEU A 8 29.54 29.49 4.63
C LEU A 8 29.53 28.36 3.59
N PHE A 9 30.68 27.92 3.13
CA PHE A 9 30.81 26.83 2.16
C PHE A 9 30.47 25.46 2.78
N ILE A 10 30.78 25.25 4.04
CA ILE A 10 30.49 24.01 4.76
C ILE A 10 28.99 23.87 5.02
N PHE A 11 28.28 24.97 5.27
CA PHE A 11 26.82 24.93 5.44
C PHE A 11 26.06 24.56 4.19
N SER A 12 26.47 24.97 3.01
CA SER A 12 25.78 24.61 1.77
C SER A 12 25.99 23.15 1.37
N LEU A 13 27.12 22.56 1.71
CA LEU A 13 27.38 21.12 1.50
C LEU A 13 26.55 20.23 2.43
N LEU A 14 26.32 20.63 3.67
CA LEU A 14 25.49 19.91 4.61
C LEU A 14 23.99 19.91 4.19
N ALA A 15 23.51 21.02 3.66
CA ALA A 15 22.14 21.15 3.18
C ALA A 15 21.85 20.28 1.93
N MET A 16 22.85 20.03 1.09
CA MET A 16 22.70 19.13 -0.06
C MET A 16 22.72 17.64 0.32
N ALA A 17 23.42 17.25 1.37
CA ALA A 17 23.49 15.88 1.83
C ALA A 17 22.16 15.37 2.45
N ILE A 18 21.34 16.27 2.96
CA ILE A 18 20.05 15.93 3.58
C ILE A 18 18.98 15.57 2.53
N LYS A 19 19.10 16.04 1.29
CA LYS A 19 18.13 15.77 0.23
C LYS A 19 18.24 14.37 -0.38
N SER A 20 19.30 13.64 -0.18
CA SER A 20 19.51 12.30 -0.75
C SER A 20 19.05 11.16 0.14
N ALA A 21 18.50 11.44 1.33
CA ALA A 21 18.13 10.43 2.32
C ALA A 21 16.66 9.95 2.23
N HIS A 22 15.90 10.34 1.21
CA HIS A 22 14.53 9.88 1.01
C HIS A 22 14.46 8.76 -0.02
N SER A 23 14.76 7.54 0.40
CA SER A 23 14.24 6.36 -0.28
C SER A 23 13.05 5.84 0.52
N ALA A 24 11.86 5.94 -0.02
CA ALA A 24 10.68 5.38 0.61
C ALA A 24 10.71 3.86 0.50
N ALA A 25 10.91 3.18 1.62
CA ALA A 25 10.50 1.79 1.72
C ALA A 25 8.98 1.77 1.69
N THR A 26 8.38 1.19 0.68
CA THR A 26 6.95 1.27 0.54
C THR A 26 6.30 -0.09 0.73
N LEU A 27 5.56 -0.12 1.81
CA LEU A 27 4.44 -0.99 2.06
C LEU A 27 3.19 -0.10 2.20
N PRO A 28 2.00 -0.62 1.97
CA PRO A 28 0.77 0.15 2.17
C PRO A 28 0.70 0.84 3.52
N THR A 29 0.16 2.05 3.57
CA THR A 29 0.13 2.90 4.77
C THR A 29 -1.25 3.50 5.03
N GLY A 30 -1.48 3.91 6.28
CA GLY A 30 -2.69 4.61 6.68
C GLY A 30 -3.93 3.73 6.64
N GLU A 31 -3.77 2.47 7.02
CA GLU A 31 -4.87 1.52 7.06
C GLU A 31 -5.93 1.89 8.11
N LYS A 32 -7.18 1.72 7.71
CA LYS A 32 -8.33 1.76 8.59
C LYS A 32 -9.25 0.61 8.23
N ILE A 33 -9.50 -0.28 9.18
CA ILE A 33 -10.43 -1.38 8.99
C ILE A 33 -11.85 -0.81 9.09
N ILE A 34 -12.58 -0.92 8.00
CA ILE A 34 -13.96 -0.46 7.89
C ILE A 34 -14.92 -1.58 8.27
N HIS A 35 -14.59 -2.81 7.85
CA HIS A 35 -15.40 -3.98 8.14
C HIS A 35 -14.52 -5.24 8.19
N GLY A 36 -14.89 -6.20 9.04
CA GLY A 36 -14.23 -7.47 9.20
C GLY A 36 -13.27 -7.53 10.39
N GLU A 37 -12.94 -8.75 10.79
CA GLU A 37 -11.95 -9.04 11.84
C GLU A 37 -10.57 -9.17 11.21
N VAL A 38 -9.95 -8.03 10.88
CA VAL A 38 -8.68 -7.96 10.17
C VAL A 38 -7.55 -7.68 11.14
N SER A 39 -6.49 -8.47 11.05
CA SER A 39 -5.22 -8.25 11.72
C SER A 39 -4.13 -7.93 10.72
N ILE A 40 -3.33 -6.91 10.99
CA ILE A 40 -2.23 -6.48 10.13
C ILE A 40 -0.92 -6.53 10.92
N SER A 41 0.04 -7.27 10.39
CA SER A 41 1.40 -7.37 10.93
C SER A 41 2.39 -6.84 9.90
N ARG A 42 3.36 -6.04 10.36
CA ARG A 42 4.37 -5.38 9.53
C ARG A 42 5.77 -5.84 9.89
N GLY A 43 6.52 -6.25 8.89
CA GLY A 43 7.96 -6.42 8.95
C GLY A 43 8.66 -5.32 8.15
N PRO A 44 10.01 -5.37 8.04
CA PRO A 44 10.75 -4.35 7.29
C PRO A 44 10.43 -4.36 5.78
N ASN A 45 10.18 -5.53 5.20
CA ASN A 45 9.92 -5.69 3.76
C ASN A 45 8.63 -6.46 3.47
N SER A 46 7.82 -6.70 4.48
CA SER A 46 6.61 -7.51 4.32
C SER A 46 5.46 -6.99 5.18
N MET A 47 4.27 -7.21 4.69
CA MET A 47 3.03 -6.98 5.42
C MET A 47 2.17 -8.23 5.31
N PHE A 48 1.63 -8.66 6.43
CA PHE A 48 0.73 -9.79 6.50
C PHE A 48 -0.64 -9.32 7.00
N ILE A 49 -1.66 -9.58 6.21
CA ILE A 49 -3.05 -9.17 6.46
C ILE A 49 -3.88 -10.45 6.57
N SER A 50 -4.44 -10.70 7.74
CA SER A 50 -5.24 -11.90 7.98
C SER A 50 -6.64 -11.54 8.45
N SER A 51 -7.60 -12.40 8.15
CA SER A 51 -8.98 -12.25 8.62
C SER A 51 -9.66 -13.60 8.83
N ASN A 52 -10.57 -13.62 9.81
CA ASN A 52 -11.48 -14.71 10.08
C ASN A 52 -12.90 -14.45 9.56
N THR A 53 -13.10 -13.33 8.84
CA THR A 53 -14.41 -12.96 8.28
C THR A 53 -14.42 -13.06 6.76
N ASP A 54 -15.55 -13.41 6.19
CA ASP A 54 -15.70 -13.64 4.74
C ASP A 54 -15.54 -12.37 3.92
N ARG A 55 -15.99 -11.24 4.45
CA ARG A 55 -15.95 -9.93 3.78
C ARG A 55 -15.20 -8.92 4.63
N ASN A 56 -14.20 -8.31 4.03
CA ASN A 56 -13.32 -7.38 4.71
C ASN A 56 -13.18 -6.11 3.88
N VAL A 57 -13.26 -4.97 4.52
CA VAL A 57 -13.07 -3.66 3.89
C VAL A 57 -11.99 -2.90 4.64
N ILE A 58 -10.95 -2.53 3.93
CA ILE A 58 -9.81 -1.77 4.46
C ILE A 58 -9.62 -0.53 3.60
N SER A 59 -9.61 0.63 4.21
CA SER A 59 -9.21 1.86 3.53
C SER A 59 -7.74 2.16 3.79
N TRP A 60 -7.09 2.78 2.81
CA TRP A 60 -5.66 3.08 2.81
C TRP A 60 -5.42 4.53 2.41
N ASN A 61 -4.36 5.13 2.93
CA ASN A 61 -3.81 6.37 2.37
C ASN A 61 -2.98 6.07 1.12
N ASP A 62 -2.18 5.03 1.16
CA ASP A 62 -1.37 4.57 0.05
C ASP A 62 -1.39 3.05 0.01
N PHE A 63 -1.64 2.50 -1.16
CA PHE A 63 -1.46 1.07 -1.41
C PHE A 63 -0.46 0.89 -2.53
N SER A 64 0.81 1.00 -2.19
CA SER A 64 1.94 0.75 -3.08
C SER A 64 2.87 -0.28 -2.44
N VAL A 65 3.52 -1.08 -3.27
CA VAL A 65 4.45 -2.13 -2.83
C VAL A 65 5.72 -2.01 -3.64
N ALA A 66 6.82 -1.63 -3.01
CA ALA A 66 8.11 -1.48 -3.67
C ALA A 66 8.70 -2.82 -4.10
N LYS A 67 9.59 -2.78 -5.08
CA LYS A 67 10.37 -3.95 -5.51
C LYS A 67 11.07 -4.59 -4.30
N GLY A 68 10.96 -5.90 -4.19
CA GLY A 68 11.52 -6.67 -3.08
C GLY A 68 10.62 -6.74 -1.83
N ASN A 69 9.54 -5.98 -1.81
CA ASN A 69 8.55 -6.03 -0.73
C ASN A 69 7.37 -6.94 -1.09
N SER A 70 6.67 -7.40 -0.08
CA SER A 70 5.50 -8.25 -0.26
C SER A 70 4.35 -7.90 0.68
N VAL A 71 3.15 -8.04 0.18
CA VAL A 71 1.91 -8.00 0.95
C VAL A 71 1.20 -9.34 0.77
N VAL A 72 0.89 -9.99 1.88
CA VAL A 72 0.25 -11.30 1.87
C VAL A 72 -1.09 -11.21 2.60
N PHE A 73 -2.14 -11.57 1.90
CA PHE A 73 -3.48 -11.73 2.46
C PHE A 73 -3.72 -13.17 2.84
N SER A 74 -4.35 -13.41 3.98
CA SER A 74 -4.67 -14.75 4.47
C SER A 74 -6.07 -14.81 5.05
N GLY A 75 -6.80 -15.81 4.66
CA GLY A 75 -8.16 -16.08 5.12
C GLY A 75 -8.64 -17.42 4.57
N THR A 76 -9.89 -17.76 4.85
CA THR A 76 -10.57 -18.94 4.29
C THR A 76 -11.73 -18.47 3.44
N ASP A 77 -11.61 -18.57 2.14
CA ASP A 77 -12.61 -18.11 1.16
C ASP A 77 -13.05 -16.64 1.37
N ALA A 78 -12.15 -15.83 1.88
CA ALA A 78 -12.41 -14.44 2.23
C ALA A 78 -12.24 -13.50 1.03
N THR A 79 -12.95 -12.40 1.06
CA THR A 79 -12.78 -11.29 0.13
C THR A 79 -12.27 -10.06 0.87
N PHE A 80 -11.20 -9.48 0.36
CA PHE A 80 -10.59 -8.26 0.89
C PHE A 80 -10.79 -7.12 -0.12
N LEU A 81 -11.66 -6.17 0.23
CA LEU A 81 -11.87 -4.94 -0.52
C LEU A 81 -10.94 -3.85 0.03
N ASN A 82 -9.95 -3.48 -0.75
CA ASN A 82 -8.97 -2.46 -0.41
C ASN A 82 -9.28 -1.18 -1.19
N ILE A 83 -9.48 -0.07 -0.49
CA ILE A 83 -9.90 1.21 -1.08
C ILE A 83 -8.89 2.28 -0.72
N VAL A 84 -8.26 2.88 -1.72
CA VAL A 84 -7.36 4.04 -1.50
C VAL A 84 -8.18 5.30 -1.43
N LYS A 85 -8.04 6.04 -0.32
CA LYS A 85 -8.83 7.25 0.00
C LYS A 85 -8.08 8.56 -0.23
N SER A 86 -6.78 8.50 -0.48
CA SER A 86 -5.96 9.69 -0.79
C SER A 86 -5.92 10.00 -2.29
N SER A 87 -5.11 10.97 -2.66
CA SER A 87 -4.82 11.31 -4.06
C SER A 87 -3.64 10.54 -4.67
N ASN A 88 -3.06 9.58 -3.95
CA ASN A 88 -1.92 8.82 -4.41
C ASN A 88 -2.32 7.71 -5.38
N ILE A 89 -1.57 7.53 -6.46
CA ILE A 89 -1.67 6.33 -7.30
C ILE A 89 -1.08 5.13 -6.57
N SER A 90 -1.53 3.93 -6.92
CA SER A 90 -0.95 2.68 -6.44
C SER A 90 0.11 2.20 -7.42
N VAL A 91 1.33 1.99 -6.95
CA VAL A 91 2.43 1.43 -7.74
C VAL A 91 2.85 0.10 -7.12
N ILE A 92 2.66 -0.98 -7.87
CA ILE A 92 2.97 -2.34 -7.44
C ILE A 92 4.19 -2.84 -8.21
N ASP A 93 5.36 -2.67 -7.63
CA ASP A 93 6.64 -3.20 -8.13
C ASP A 93 7.10 -4.43 -7.33
N GLY A 94 6.47 -4.68 -6.21
CA GLY A 94 6.65 -5.85 -5.37
C GLY A 94 5.56 -6.91 -5.58
N ASN A 95 5.39 -7.75 -4.59
CA ASN A 95 4.47 -8.89 -4.67
C ASN A 95 3.25 -8.68 -3.77
N VAL A 96 2.06 -8.81 -4.35
CA VAL A 96 0.80 -8.95 -3.60
C VAL A 96 0.26 -10.34 -3.86
N SER A 97 -0.01 -11.09 -2.81
CA SER A 97 -0.44 -12.46 -2.93
C SER A 97 -1.43 -12.87 -1.84
N SER A 98 -2.08 -14.00 -2.07
CA SER A 98 -3.00 -14.62 -1.13
C SER A 98 -2.49 -16.00 -0.69
N ILE A 99 -2.63 -16.30 0.58
CA ILE A 99 -2.57 -17.66 1.12
C ILE A 99 -4.01 -18.13 1.35
N GLY A 100 -4.35 -19.24 0.73
CA GLY A 100 -5.73 -19.74 0.69
C GLY A 100 -6.51 -19.19 -0.51
N ASN A 101 -7.78 -19.57 -0.58
CA ASN A 101 -8.66 -19.28 -1.71
C ASN A 101 -9.37 -17.93 -1.54
N ASN A 102 -8.58 -16.85 -1.46
CA ASN A 102 -9.13 -15.52 -1.17
C ASN A 102 -9.18 -14.64 -2.42
N ASN A 103 -10.11 -13.70 -2.41
CA ASN A 103 -10.25 -12.66 -3.43
C ASN A 103 -9.67 -11.35 -2.92
N ILE A 104 -8.90 -10.66 -3.75
CA ILE A 104 -8.30 -9.37 -3.41
C ILE A 104 -8.76 -8.33 -4.42
N TYR A 105 -9.47 -7.33 -3.94
CA TYR A 105 -9.93 -6.19 -4.75
C TYR A 105 -9.18 -4.95 -4.31
N LEU A 106 -8.59 -4.26 -5.25
CA LEU A 106 -7.91 -2.97 -5.05
C LEU A 106 -8.59 -1.90 -5.90
N ILE A 107 -9.14 -0.93 -5.22
CA ILE A 107 -9.86 0.20 -5.83
C ILE A 107 -9.07 1.47 -5.57
N ASN A 108 -8.58 2.08 -6.64
CA ASN A 108 -7.90 3.37 -6.54
C ASN A 108 -8.29 4.28 -7.71
N PRO A 109 -9.18 5.26 -7.48
CA PRO A 109 -9.62 6.19 -8.53
C PRO A 109 -8.49 7.02 -9.15
N ASN A 110 -7.36 7.15 -8.46
CA ASN A 110 -6.22 7.94 -8.95
C ASN A 110 -5.35 7.16 -9.94
N GLY A 111 -5.47 5.85 -9.97
CA GLY A 111 -4.72 4.98 -10.87
C GLY A 111 -4.02 3.82 -10.16
N ILE A 112 -3.80 2.75 -10.91
CA ILE A 112 -3.05 1.56 -10.47
C ILE A 112 -2.05 1.20 -11.55
N ASN A 113 -0.79 1.08 -11.17
CA ASN A 113 0.29 0.67 -12.05
C ASN A 113 0.95 -0.60 -11.50
N ILE A 114 0.92 -1.68 -12.26
CA ILE A 114 1.71 -2.88 -11.99
C ILE A 114 2.98 -2.81 -12.81
N GLY A 115 4.11 -2.63 -12.14
CA GLY A 115 5.42 -2.56 -12.81
C GLY A 115 5.92 -3.92 -13.28
N ILE A 116 7.03 -3.93 -14.03
CA ILE A 116 7.60 -5.16 -14.60
C ILE A 116 8.04 -6.17 -13.52
N THR A 117 8.39 -5.69 -12.34
CA THR A 117 8.77 -6.55 -11.20
C THR A 117 7.60 -6.82 -10.26
N GLY A 118 6.45 -6.22 -10.52
CA GLY A 118 5.24 -6.37 -9.71
C GLY A 118 4.47 -7.64 -10.03
N SER A 119 3.81 -8.18 -9.02
CA SER A 119 2.85 -9.26 -9.19
C SER A 119 1.65 -9.09 -8.26
N PHE A 120 0.49 -9.52 -8.73
CA PHE A 120 -0.74 -9.49 -7.98
C PHE A 120 -1.49 -10.82 -8.20
N LYS A 121 -1.50 -11.68 -7.18
CA LYS A 121 -1.99 -13.06 -7.28
C LYS A 121 -2.98 -13.39 -6.18
N ALA A 122 -4.19 -13.74 -6.58
CA ALA A 122 -5.27 -14.19 -5.71
C ALA A 122 -6.14 -15.20 -6.44
N ASN A 123 -7.11 -15.79 -5.76
CA ASN A 123 -8.14 -16.59 -6.42
C ASN A 123 -8.88 -15.74 -7.47
N ASN A 124 -9.40 -14.58 -7.04
CA ASN A 124 -9.81 -13.53 -7.96
C ASN A 124 -9.08 -12.24 -7.56
N ALA A 125 -8.48 -11.58 -8.54
CA ALA A 125 -7.85 -10.27 -8.39
C ALA A 125 -8.64 -9.25 -9.23
N ILE A 126 -9.18 -8.23 -8.58
CA ILE A 126 -9.87 -7.12 -9.26
C ILE A 126 -9.13 -5.82 -8.94
N LEU A 127 -8.65 -5.19 -9.98
CA LEU A 127 -7.99 -3.87 -9.93
C LEU A 127 -8.89 -2.88 -10.67
N SER A 128 -9.34 -1.85 -9.99
CA SER A 128 -10.29 -0.89 -10.56
C SER A 128 -9.93 0.55 -10.21
N THR A 129 -10.06 1.42 -11.19
CA THR A 129 -9.95 2.88 -11.03
C THR A 129 -11.31 3.56 -10.90
N SER A 130 -12.39 2.80 -10.81
CA SER A 130 -13.71 3.32 -10.56
C SER A 130 -13.87 3.78 -9.11
N LYS A 131 -14.50 4.92 -8.91
CA LYS A 131 -14.82 5.40 -7.56
C LYS A 131 -16.02 4.62 -7.01
N LEU A 132 -15.86 4.04 -5.83
CA LEU A 132 -16.97 3.42 -5.11
C LEU A 132 -17.74 4.46 -4.29
N SER A 133 -19.07 4.37 -4.35
CA SER A 133 -19.94 5.09 -3.43
C SER A 133 -20.03 4.36 -2.09
N GLN A 134 -20.49 5.05 -1.05
CA GLN A 134 -20.75 4.41 0.24
C GLN A 134 -21.76 3.27 0.08
N GLU A 135 -22.81 3.46 -0.73
CA GLU A 135 -23.78 2.42 -1.04
C GLU A 135 -23.15 1.14 -1.63
N ASN A 136 -22.16 1.29 -2.53
CA ASN A 136 -21.45 0.13 -3.07
C ASN A 136 -20.69 -0.63 -1.98
N VAL A 137 -20.09 0.09 -1.03
CA VAL A 137 -19.38 -0.53 0.10
C VAL A 137 -20.37 -1.22 1.03
N ASP A 138 -21.48 -0.58 1.34
CA ASP A 138 -22.52 -1.15 2.20
C ASP A 138 -23.12 -2.42 1.58
N ASN A 139 -23.41 -2.41 0.29
CA ASN A 139 -23.88 -3.60 -0.45
C ASN A 139 -22.84 -4.72 -0.52
N PHE A 140 -21.56 -4.40 -0.48
CA PHE A 140 -20.51 -5.41 -0.39
C PHE A 140 -20.46 -6.08 0.99
N ILE A 141 -20.72 -5.31 2.04
CA ILE A 141 -20.69 -5.80 3.42
C ILE A 141 -21.89 -6.70 3.73
N ASP A 142 -23.07 -6.35 3.22
CA ASP A 142 -24.34 -7.09 3.43
C ASP A 142 -24.37 -8.42 2.63
#